data_17671e21e910b0e5e9ee8360f4a444cd
#
_entry.id   17671e21e910b0e5e9ee8360f4a444cd
#
_cell.length_a   1.000
_cell.length_b   1.000
_cell.length_c   1.000
_cell.angle_alpha   90.00
_cell.angle_beta   90.00
_cell.angle_gamma   90.00
#
_symmetry.space_group_name_H-M   'P 1'
#
loop_
_entity.id
_entity.type
_entity.pdbx_description
1 polymer ?
#
loop_
_entity_poly.entity_id
_entity_poly.type
_entity_poly.pdbx_seq_one_letter_code
_entity_poly.pdbx_strand_id
1 'polypeptide(L)'
;MSFIIKCLDCGHNAPYYPTSTNCPKCNSQWREAEYDYEMIGKTLLPKLAGRGNDLWRYKELLPVRNPNISLSLGEGHTPLIRAVNLGMMLGCPNIFIKDERQGPTASFKDRQAAVTIAALKEAGITELVAASTGNVAISYSAYASRAGMKLWAFVTSLVPSVKMREIALYGSQVIKITGSYDQCKQVAAEFARQRRLYLDMGARTITSIEAMKTIAFEISEQLTNIHGPGENAPWRTPDWYVQAISGGMGPLGVYKGFREMQQMGWVDRIPAFAPIQAEGCAPMVVSWKKGLDKAETISSPKTRIETLATGDPGRSYEFLKKYVDSTNGAFESVSDEDAFRAMHVLAKMEGISAEPAAAVAFAGLFKLIRAGIIKPSDTVVVNCTGHTMPAEPGVLGDNWSRDIKFPSTMETPQEGLLAALTQVAPERFPKIVIVEDTMEARRLIRRILQSQGNFTIMEAENGRAGLELIQRELPDLVVLDLMMPEMDGFAVIEALRANPETAVIPIIVATAKELTPDEKNRLGGHIQALMQKGDFLNDEFLEEVKSLIK
;
A
#
# COMPACT_ATOMS: atom_id res chain seq x y z
N MET A 1 -12.61 -32.85 -0.96
CA MET A 1 -11.17 -32.65 -0.83
C MET A 1 -10.79 -32.86 0.61
N SER A 2 -9.71 -33.57 0.88
CA SER A 2 -9.26 -33.83 2.25
C SER A 2 -8.13 -32.88 2.58
N PHE A 3 -8.28 -32.10 3.61
CA PHE A 3 -7.23 -31.35 4.29
C PHE A 3 -7.30 -31.66 5.77
N ILE A 4 -6.19 -31.49 6.45
CA ILE A 4 -6.07 -31.71 7.89
C ILE A 4 -5.58 -30.44 8.55
N ILE A 5 -5.86 -30.30 9.85
CA ILE A 5 -5.36 -29.19 10.63
C ILE A 5 -4.16 -29.65 11.46
N LYS A 6 -3.04 -29.00 11.25
CA LYS A 6 -1.81 -29.23 12.00
C LYS A 6 -1.60 -28.15 13.04
N CYS A 7 -1.28 -28.57 14.24
CA CYS A 7 -0.85 -27.65 15.31
C CYS A 7 0.60 -27.23 15.09
N LEU A 8 0.86 -25.92 15.09
CA LEU A 8 2.20 -25.38 14.88
C LEU A 8 3.13 -25.59 16.09
N ASP A 9 2.57 -25.84 17.29
CA ASP A 9 3.37 -26.03 18.50
C ASP A 9 3.75 -27.49 18.76
N CYS A 10 2.81 -28.43 18.59
CA CYS A 10 3.07 -29.83 18.94
C CYS A 10 3.00 -30.80 17.74
N GLY A 11 2.75 -30.29 16.53
CA GLY A 11 2.66 -31.09 15.32
C GLY A 11 1.43 -32.00 15.23
N HIS A 12 0.49 -31.96 16.19
CA HIS A 12 -0.69 -32.83 16.21
C HIS A 12 -1.63 -32.51 15.04
N ASN A 13 -2.06 -33.54 14.33
CA ASN A 13 -3.01 -33.45 13.23
C ASN A 13 -4.42 -33.76 13.71
N ALA A 14 -5.41 -32.95 13.29
CA ALA A 14 -6.80 -33.11 13.64
C ALA A 14 -7.72 -32.77 12.45
N PRO A 15 -8.96 -33.30 12.40
CA PRO A 15 -9.97 -32.84 11.47
C PRO A 15 -10.30 -31.36 11.67
N TYR A 16 -10.72 -30.68 10.59
CA TYR A 16 -11.17 -29.31 10.68
C TYR A 16 -12.63 -29.21 11.11
N TYR A 17 -12.83 -28.45 12.18
CA TYR A 17 -14.14 -27.97 12.62
C TYR A 17 -14.01 -26.47 12.88
N PRO A 18 -14.78 -25.59 12.21
CA PRO A 18 -14.67 -24.13 12.38
C PRO A 18 -14.83 -23.67 13.83
N THR A 19 -15.65 -24.36 14.61
CA THR A 19 -15.89 -24.06 16.04
C THR A 19 -14.77 -24.53 16.96
N SER A 20 -13.88 -25.43 16.50
CA SER A 20 -12.75 -25.86 17.30
C SER A 20 -11.61 -24.87 17.15
N THR A 21 -11.35 -24.05 18.16
CA THR A 21 -10.34 -23.01 18.14
C THR A 21 -8.97 -23.46 18.63
N ASN A 22 -8.90 -24.56 19.37
CA ASN A 22 -7.70 -25.00 20.07
C ASN A 22 -7.27 -26.42 19.62
N CYS A 23 -5.97 -26.67 19.71
CA CYS A 23 -5.42 -28.01 19.51
C CYS A 23 -5.90 -28.95 20.64
N PRO A 24 -6.45 -30.12 20.33
CA PRO A 24 -6.95 -31.04 21.35
C PRO A 24 -5.81 -31.64 22.22
N LYS A 25 -4.55 -31.63 21.76
CA LYS A 25 -3.40 -32.18 22.46
C LYS A 25 -2.70 -31.19 23.39
N CYS A 26 -2.47 -29.96 22.94
CA CYS A 26 -1.66 -28.97 23.69
C CYS A 26 -2.39 -27.64 23.94
N ASN A 27 -3.67 -27.55 23.58
CA ASN A 27 -4.52 -26.36 23.73
C ASN A 27 -4.04 -25.10 22.98
N SER A 28 -3.07 -25.24 22.07
CA SER A 28 -2.62 -24.12 21.25
C SER A 28 -3.69 -23.66 20.26
N GLN A 29 -3.79 -22.34 20.06
CA GLN A 29 -4.64 -21.73 19.03
C GLN A 29 -3.92 -21.56 17.68
N TRP A 30 -2.60 -21.79 17.63
CA TRP A 30 -1.80 -21.64 16.42
C TRP A 30 -1.80 -22.92 15.61
N ARG A 31 -2.60 -22.92 14.55
CA ARG A 31 -2.85 -24.07 13.71
C ARG A 31 -2.97 -23.63 12.26
N GLU A 32 -2.62 -24.52 11.34
CA GLU A 32 -2.77 -24.28 9.90
C GLU A 32 -3.41 -25.49 9.21
N ALA A 33 -4.01 -25.25 8.03
CA ALA A 33 -4.47 -26.35 7.17
C ALA A 33 -3.28 -26.88 6.36
N GLU A 34 -3.19 -28.21 6.26
CA GLU A 34 -2.27 -28.91 5.36
C GLU A 34 -3.06 -29.68 4.30
N TYR A 35 -2.56 -29.65 3.08
CA TYR A 35 -3.17 -30.24 1.90
C TYR A 35 -2.25 -31.30 1.28
N ASP A 36 -2.77 -32.09 0.37
CA ASP A 36 -1.96 -32.99 -0.45
C ASP A 36 -1.24 -32.18 -1.55
N TYR A 37 -0.11 -31.56 -1.18
CA TYR A 37 0.66 -30.68 -2.07
C TYR A 37 1.23 -31.42 -3.27
N GLU A 38 1.56 -32.72 -3.15
CA GLU A 38 2.07 -33.52 -4.26
C GLU A 38 1.00 -33.73 -5.33
N MET A 39 -0.19 -34.16 -4.92
CA MET A 39 -1.31 -34.38 -5.84
C MET A 39 -1.78 -33.05 -6.45
N ILE A 40 -1.97 -32.01 -5.61
CA ILE A 40 -2.46 -30.71 -6.06
C ILE A 40 -1.45 -30.06 -6.99
N GLY A 41 -0.16 -30.12 -6.67
CA GLY A 41 0.91 -29.57 -7.50
C GLY A 41 0.90 -30.10 -8.92
N LYS A 42 0.62 -31.39 -9.10
CA LYS A 42 0.54 -32.04 -10.41
C LYS A 42 -0.77 -31.77 -11.17
N THR A 43 -1.87 -31.52 -10.45
CA THR A 43 -3.23 -31.57 -11.07
C THR A 43 -3.91 -30.22 -11.18
N LEU A 44 -3.53 -29.20 -10.38
CA LEU A 44 -4.27 -27.95 -10.32
C LEU A 44 -3.86 -26.94 -11.41
N LEU A 45 -2.57 -26.77 -11.69
CA LEU A 45 -2.09 -25.79 -12.68
C LEU A 45 -2.79 -25.89 -14.04
N PRO A 46 -2.91 -27.09 -14.66
CA PRO A 46 -3.59 -27.21 -15.94
C PRO A 46 -5.08 -26.83 -15.91
N LYS A 47 -5.71 -26.91 -14.74
CA LYS A 47 -7.13 -26.59 -14.56
C LYS A 47 -7.41 -25.11 -14.40
N LEU A 48 -6.40 -24.30 -14.02
CA LEU A 48 -6.59 -22.87 -13.75
C LEU A 48 -6.99 -22.09 -15.01
N ALA A 49 -6.49 -22.47 -16.18
CA ALA A 49 -6.79 -21.79 -17.45
C ALA A 49 -8.31 -21.78 -17.79
N GLY A 50 -9.08 -22.76 -17.33
CA GLY A 50 -10.52 -22.84 -17.55
C GLY A 50 -11.39 -22.30 -16.40
N ARG A 51 -10.80 -21.67 -15.39
CA ARG A 51 -11.51 -21.17 -14.21
C ARG A 51 -11.74 -19.66 -14.27
N GLY A 52 -12.80 -19.22 -13.59
CA GLY A 52 -13.07 -17.80 -13.36
C GLY A 52 -11.94 -17.10 -12.60
N ASN A 53 -11.92 -15.78 -12.73
CA ASN A 53 -10.94 -14.91 -12.09
C ASN A 53 -11.47 -14.41 -10.73
N ASP A 54 -11.51 -15.30 -9.75
CA ASP A 54 -11.89 -15.03 -8.37
C ASP A 54 -11.02 -15.86 -7.40
N LEU A 55 -11.20 -15.67 -6.11
CA LEU A 55 -10.49 -16.40 -5.06
C LEU A 55 -10.74 -17.92 -5.13
N TRP A 56 -11.93 -18.35 -5.55
CA TRP A 56 -12.36 -19.74 -5.56
C TRP A 56 -11.71 -20.57 -6.67
N ARG A 57 -10.96 -19.90 -7.58
CA ARG A 57 -10.14 -20.63 -8.57
C ARG A 57 -9.10 -21.55 -7.91
N TYR A 58 -8.72 -21.26 -6.66
CA TYR A 58 -7.79 -22.05 -5.84
C TYR A 58 -8.49 -22.87 -4.75
N LYS A 59 -9.76 -23.20 -4.93
CA LYS A 59 -10.59 -23.85 -3.90
C LYS A 59 -10.01 -25.14 -3.31
N GLU A 60 -9.17 -25.88 -4.05
CA GLU A 60 -8.50 -27.10 -3.58
C GLU A 60 -7.49 -26.80 -2.45
N LEU A 61 -7.02 -25.57 -2.37
CA LEU A 61 -6.10 -25.06 -1.36
C LEU A 61 -6.80 -24.19 -0.31
N LEU A 62 -8.13 -24.30 -0.17
CA LEU A 62 -8.90 -23.55 0.83
C LEU A 62 -9.61 -24.50 1.80
N PRO A 63 -9.79 -24.10 3.09
CA PRO A 63 -10.38 -24.96 4.11
C PRO A 63 -11.92 -24.98 4.06
N VAL A 64 -12.47 -25.10 2.86
CA VAL A 64 -13.90 -25.24 2.57
C VAL A 64 -14.08 -26.44 1.66
N ARG A 65 -14.89 -27.41 2.05
CA ARG A 65 -15.05 -28.69 1.31
C ARG A 65 -15.92 -28.52 0.08
N ASN A 66 -17.05 -27.83 0.26
CA ASN A 66 -18.06 -27.60 -0.77
C ASN A 66 -18.38 -26.09 -0.84
N PRO A 67 -17.50 -25.27 -1.43
CA PRO A 67 -17.74 -23.83 -1.48
C PRO A 67 -19.01 -23.53 -2.27
N ASN A 68 -19.94 -22.83 -1.62
CA ASN A 68 -21.12 -22.32 -2.31
C ASN A 68 -20.77 -21.01 -3.03
N ILE A 69 -20.44 -21.12 -4.31
CA ILE A 69 -20.02 -19.99 -5.15
C ILE A 69 -21.09 -18.89 -5.23
N SER A 70 -22.37 -19.20 -4.98
CA SER A 70 -23.43 -18.20 -4.96
C SER A 70 -23.27 -17.17 -3.82
N LEU A 71 -22.44 -17.45 -2.82
CA LEU A 71 -22.09 -16.53 -1.74
C LEU A 71 -20.96 -15.58 -2.11
N SER A 72 -20.20 -15.85 -3.16
CA SER A 72 -19.15 -14.96 -3.66
C SER A 72 -19.74 -13.61 -4.09
N LEU A 73 -19.00 -12.55 -3.82
CA LEU A 73 -19.23 -11.19 -4.31
C LEU A 73 -18.23 -10.81 -5.41
N GLY A 74 -17.41 -11.76 -5.89
CA GLY A 74 -16.36 -11.55 -6.87
C GLY A 74 -15.01 -11.19 -6.26
N GLU A 75 -14.77 -11.59 -5.02
CA GLU A 75 -13.52 -11.36 -4.29
C GLU A 75 -12.35 -12.15 -4.91
N GLY A 76 -11.16 -11.58 -4.76
CA GLY A 76 -9.91 -12.16 -5.28
C GLY A 76 -9.60 -11.77 -6.72
N HIS A 77 -8.51 -12.31 -7.23
CA HIS A 77 -7.93 -12.01 -8.54
C HIS A 77 -7.83 -10.50 -8.82
N THR A 78 -7.54 -9.73 -7.76
CA THR A 78 -7.38 -8.28 -7.83
C THR A 78 -6.23 -7.91 -8.76
N PRO A 79 -6.25 -6.75 -9.44
CA PRO A 79 -5.23 -6.38 -10.41
C PRO A 79 -3.81 -6.32 -9.81
N LEU A 80 -2.83 -6.73 -10.61
CA LEU A 80 -1.41 -6.45 -10.39
C LEU A 80 -0.98 -5.35 -11.36
N ILE A 81 -0.85 -4.12 -10.87
CA ILE A 81 -0.62 -2.92 -11.67
C ILE A 81 0.85 -2.57 -11.62
N ARG A 82 1.50 -2.37 -12.78
CA ARG A 82 2.87 -1.84 -12.83
C ARG A 82 2.86 -0.35 -12.48
N ALA A 83 3.57 0.04 -11.45
CA ALA A 83 3.71 1.42 -10.99
C ALA A 83 4.81 2.13 -11.77
N VAL A 84 4.51 2.53 -13.01
CA VAL A 84 5.51 3.03 -13.97
C VAL A 84 6.13 4.34 -13.50
N ASN A 85 5.31 5.29 -13.05
CA ASN A 85 5.81 6.60 -12.66
C ASN A 85 6.53 6.54 -11.32
N LEU A 86 6.01 5.76 -10.39
CA LEU A 86 6.63 5.51 -9.09
C LEU A 86 7.98 4.79 -9.28
N GLY A 87 8.01 3.80 -10.18
CA GLY A 87 9.24 3.08 -10.52
C GLY A 87 10.33 3.97 -11.11
N MET A 88 9.97 4.90 -12.01
CA MET A 88 10.89 5.90 -12.53
C MET A 88 11.38 6.85 -11.44
N MET A 89 10.46 7.37 -10.62
CA MET A 89 10.79 8.28 -9.53
C MET A 89 11.79 7.65 -8.53
N LEU A 90 11.64 6.35 -8.25
CA LEU A 90 12.46 5.63 -7.28
C LEU A 90 13.71 4.99 -7.88
N GLY A 91 13.89 5.05 -9.21
CA GLY A 91 14.94 4.31 -9.90
C GLY A 91 14.78 2.79 -9.85
N CYS A 92 13.57 2.30 -9.54
CA CYS A 92 13.23 0.87 -9.45
C CYS A 92 12.08 0.54 -10.43
N PRO A 93 12.37 0.22 -11.69
CA PRO A 93 11.37 0.13 -12.76
C PRO A 93 10.38 -1.03 -12.61
N ASN A 94 10.67 -1.99 -11.74
CA ASN A 94 9.88 -3.21 -11.57
C ASN A 94 9.04 -3.20 -10.28
N ILE A 95 8.43 -2.06 -9.95
CA ILE A 95 7.46 -1.95 -8.86
C ILE A 95 6.07 -2.29 -9.38
N PHE A 96 5.40 -3.19 -8.69
CA PHE A 96 4.02 -3.60 -8.95
C PHE A 96 3.15 -3.35 -7.72
N ILE A 97 1.91 -2.96 -7.94
CA ILE A 97 0.90 -2.74 -6.92
C ILE A 97 -0.12 -3.86 -7.01
N LYS A 98 -0.23 -4.69 -5.97
CA LYS A 98 -1.36 -5.61 -5.80
C LYS A 98 -2.54 -4.81 -5.27
N ASP A 99 -3.52 -4.54 -6.14
CA ASP A 99 -4.58 -3.56 -5.89
C ASP A 99 -5.80 -4.18 -5.21
N GLU A 100 -5.68 -4.45 -3.92
CA GLU A 100 -6.76 -5.02 -3.10
C GLU A 100 -7.95 -4.06 -2.85
N ARG A 101 -7.86 -2.81 -3.33
CA ARG A 101 -8.97 -1.85 -3.32
C ARG A 101 -10.10 -2.25 -4.27
N GLN A 102 -9.80 -3.12 -5.23
CA GLN A 102 -10.78 -3.62 -6.22
C GLN A 102 -11.67 -4.76 -5.68
N GLY A 103 -11.52 -5.11 -4.40
CA GLY A 103 -12.42 -6.05 -3.74
C GLY A 103 -13.82 -5.46 -3.52
N PRO A 104 -14.85 -6.31 -3.30
CA PRO A 104 -16.25 -5.92 -3.14
C PRO A 104 -16.51 -4.86 -2.06
N THR A 105 -15.74 -4.88 -0.97
CA THR A 105 -15.81 -3.85 0.08
C THR A 105 -14.53 -3.00 0.15
N ALA A 106 -13.87 -2.84 -0.99
CA ALA A 106 -12.70 -2.00 -1.22
C ALA A 106 -11.50 -2.29 -0.30
N SER A 107 -11.33 -3.54 0.16
CA SER A 107 -10.15 -3.96 0.92
C SER A 107 -9.86 -5.46 0.82
N PHE A 108 -8.61 -5.84 1.09
CA PHE A 108 -8.18 -7.25 1.11
C PHE A 108 -8.89 -8.12 2.16
N LYS A 109 -9.68 -7.50 3.07
CA LYS A 109 -10.45 -8.22 4.07
C LYS A 109 -11.60 -9.04 3.49
N ASP A 110 -12.01 -8.76 2.27
CA ASP A 110 -12.99 -9.54 1.54
C ASP A 110 -12.59 -11.01 1.41
N ARG A 111 -11.29 -11.28 1.20
CA ARG A 111 -10.77 -12.66 1.14
C ARG A 111 -11.03 -13.43 2.43
N GLN A 112 -10.69 -12.80 3.57
CA GLN A 112 -10.92 -13.37 4.91
C GLN A 112 -12.40 -13.63 5.16
N ALA A 113 -13.25 -12.64 4.86
CA ALA A 113 -14.68 -12.74 5.07
C ALA A 113 -15.30 -13.84 4.21
N ALA A 114 -14.97 -13.92 2.93
CA ALA A 114 -15.47 -14.91 1.99
C ALA A 114 -15.19 -16.34 2.47
N VAL A 115 -13.94 -16.67 2.76
CA VAL A 115 -13.54 -18.03 3.16
C VAL A 115 -14.10 -18.39 4.53
N THR A 116 -14.09 -17.44 5.48
CA THR A 116 -14.62 -17.69 6.83
C THR A 116 -16.13 -17.91 6.79
N ILE A 117 -16.88 -17.02 6.14
CA ILE A 117 -18.34 -17.16 6.04
C ILE A 117 -18.74 -18.45 5.30
N ALA A 118 -18.03 -18.82 4.24
CA ALA A 118 -18.27 -20.08 3.53
C ALA A 118 -18.07 -21.30 4.45
N ALA A 119 -16.96 -21.32 5.22
CA ALA A 119 -16.68 -22.41 6.16
C ALA A 119 -17.71 -22.49 7.30
N LEU A 120 -18.11 -21.34 7.85
CA LEU A 120 -19.13 -21.27 8.91
C LEU A 120 -20.50 -21.71 8.40
N LYS A 121 -20.87 -21.28 7.20
CA LYS A 121 -22.14 -21.69 6.56
C LYS A 121 -22.18 -23.19 6.28
N GLU A 122 -21.07 -23.76 5.78
CA GLU A 122 -20.93 -25.21 5.58
C GLU A 122 -21.09 -25.97 6.91
N ALA A 123 -20.62 -25.42 8.02
CA ALA A 123 -20.76 -26.00 9.37
C ALA A 123 -22.11 -25.72 10.05
N GLY A 124 -23.07 -25.07 9.36
CA GLY A 124 -24.40 -24.76 9.90
C GLY A 124 -24.42 -23.65 10.95
N ILE A 125 -23.38 -22.83 11.04
CA ILE A 125 -23.29 -21.69 11.96
C ILE A 125 -24.08 -20.53 11.39
N THR A 126 -24.89 -19.87 12.20
CA THR A 126 -25.81 -18.80 11.80
C THR A 126 -25.46 -17.43 12.41
N GLU A 127 -24.62 -17.40 13.45
CA GLU A 127 -24.22 -16.17 14.12
C GLU A 127 -22.71 -16.17 14.39
N LEU A 128 -22.09 -14.98 14.27
CA LEU A 128 -20.67 -14.80 14.56
C LEU A 128 -20.40 -13.44 15.20
N VAL A 129 -19.23 -13.33 15.83
CA VAL A 129 -18.71 -12.12 16.47
C VAL A 129 -17.40 -11.74 15.82
N ALA A 130 -17.22 -10.46 15.51
CA ALA A 130 -15.96 -9.90 15.07
C ALA A 130 -15.65 -8.61 15.85
N ALA A 131 -14.38 -8.47 16.27
CA ALA A 131 -13.84 -7.22 16.78
C ALA A 131 -12.96 -6.56 15.71
N SER A 132 -13.22 -5.29 15.38
CA SER A 132 -12.59 -4.65 14.24
C SER A 132 -12.33 -3.16 14.44
N THR A 133 -11.32 -2.66 13.73
CA THR A 133 -11.04 -1.22 13.56
C THR A 133 -11.62 -0.66 12.24
N GLY A 134 -12.51 -1.39 11.54
CA GLY A 134 -13.21 -0.94 10.33
C GLY A 134 -13.33 -2.01 9.25
N ASN A 135 -12.34 -2.18 8.38
CA ASN A 135 -12.43 -2.98 7.16
C ASN A 135 -12.83 -4.45 7.39
N VAL A 136 -12.39 -5.09 8.47
CA VAL A 136 -12.80 -6.46 8.81
C VAL A 136 -14.31 -6.52 9.06
N ALA A 137 -14.85 -5.58 9.86
CA ALA A 137 -16.26 -5.56 10.17
C ALA A 137 -17.13 -5.26 8.93
N ILE A 138 -16.69 -4.36 8.05
CA ILE A 138 -17.39 -4.06 6.79
C ILE A 138 -17.45 -5.33 5.92
N SER A 139 -16.31 -5.97 5.67
CA SER A 139 -16.27 -7.18 4.84
C SER A 139 -17.11 -8.31 5.45
N TYR A 140 -16.94 -8.61 6.74
CA TYR A 140 -17.77 -9.65 7.38
C TYR A 140 -19.26 -9.30 7.33
N SER A 141 -19.64 -8.01 7.44
CA SER A 141 -21.04 -7.59 7.36
C SER A 141 -21.64 -7.87 5.99
N ALA A 142 -20.93 -7.54 4.91
CA ALA A 142 -21.38 -7.77 3.55
C ALA A 142 -21.57 -9.28 3.28
N TYR A 143 -20.58 -10.12 3.61
CA TYR A 143 -20.64 -11.55 3.36
C TYR A 143 -21.60 -12.28 4.29
N ALA A 144 -21.73 -11.87 5.57
CA ALA A 144 -22.71 -12.42 6.49
C ALA A 144 -24.14 -12.12 6.03
N SER A 145 -24.41 -10.90 5.60
CA SER A 145 -25.69 -10.51 4.99
C SER A 145 -26.04 -11.39 3.80
N ARG A 146 -25.08 -11.56 2.86
CA ARG A 146 -25.25 -12.42 1.68
C ARG A 146 -25.53 -13.87 2.03
N ALA A 147 -24.93 -14.37 3.11
CA ALA A 147 -25.12 -15.73 3.61
C ALA A 147 -26.36 -15.91 4.49
N GLY A 148 -27.10 -14.86 4.82
CA GLY A 148 -28.20 -14.87 5.78
C GLY A 148 -27.74 -15.20 7.20
N MET A 149 -26.54 -14.73 7.60
CA MET A 149 -25.96 -14.93 8.92
C MET A 149 -26.00 -13.62 9.72
N LYS A 150 -26.09 -13.71 11.05
CA LYS A 150 -26.07 -12.56 11.93
C LYS A 150 -24.64 -12.26 12.40
N LEU A 151 -24.21 -11.02 12.24
CA LEU A 151 -22.92 -10.53 12.73
C LEU A 151 -23.12 -9.57 13.92
N TRP A 152 -22.35 -9.81 14.96
CA TRP A 152 -22.12 -8.88 16.06
C TRP A 152 -20.76 -8.21 15.87
N ALA A 153 -20.78 -6.95 15.41
CA ALA A 153 -19.60 -6.18 15.11
C ALA A 153 -19.21 -5.28 16.29
N PHE A 154 -18.15 -5.63 16.98
CA PHE A 154 -17.56 -4.81 18.04
C PHE A 154 -16.53 -3.87 17.42
N VAL A 155 -16.73 -2.57 17.57
CA VAL A 155 -15.87 -1.53 17.00
C VAL A 155 -15.45 -0.53 18.08
N THR A 156 -14.24 0.02 17.95
CA THR A 156 -13.82 1.10 18.84
C THR A 156 -14.55 2.39 18.51
N SER A 157 -14.70 3.27 19.49
CA SER A 157 -15.32 4.59 19.28
C SER A 157 -14.54 5.50 18.33
N LEU A 158 -13.30 5.13 18.00
CA LEU A 158 -12.39 5.84 17.11
C LEU A 158 -12.61 5.50 15.63
N VAL A 159 -13.31 4.40 15.34
CA VAL A 159 -13.67 4.05 13.95
C VAL A 159 -14.55 5.16 13.36
N PRO A 160 -14.23 5.66 12.17
CA PRO A 160 -15.01 6.70 11.51
C PRO A 160 -16.50 6.35 11.43
N SER A 161 -17.37 7.31 11.72
CA SER A 161 -18.83 7.11 11.77
C SER A 161 -19.39 6.58 10.45
N VAL A 162 -18.76 6.91 9.33
CA VAL A 162 -19.16 6.44 8.00
C VAL A 162 -18.96 4.92 7.87
N LYS A 163 -17.82 4.39 8.33
CA LYS A 163 -17.56 2.94 8.36
C LYS A 163 -18.56 2.21 9.28
N MET A 164 -18.90 2.80 10.42
CA MET A 164 -19.91 2.22 11.32
C MET A 164 -21.31 2.18 10.68
N ARG A 165 -21.68 3.24 9.94
CA ARG A 165 -22.96 3.28 9.20
C ARG A 165 -23.00 2.21 8.10
N GLU A 166 -21.90 2.01 7.39
CA GLU A 166 -21.80 0.97 6.38
C GLU A 166 -21.98 -0.43 6.96
N ILE A 167 -21.32 -0.73 8.08
CA ILE A 167 -21.51 -2.00 8.82
C ILE A 167 -22.99 -2.20 9.19
N ALA A 168 -23.65 -1.16 9.71
CA ALA A 168 -25.06 -1.20 10.08
C ALA A 168 -25.98 -1.36 8.86
N LEU A 169 -25.64 -0.78 7.71
CA LEU A 169 -26.41 -0.87 6.47
C LEU A 169 -26.59 -2.32 6.01
N TYR A 170 -25.55 -3.17 6.20
CA TYR A 170 -25.63 -4.61 5.92
C TYR A 170 -26.47 -5.41 6.93
N GLY A 171 -27.08 -4.75 7.94
CA GLY A 171 -27.91 -5.38 8.96
C GLY A 171 -27.15 -5.98 10.14
N SER A 172 -25.85 -5.71 10.26
CA SER A 172 -25.05 -6.16 11.40
C SER A 172 -25.36 -5.40 12.69
N GLN A 173 -25.21 -6.06 13.82
CA GLN A 173 -25.37 -5.45 15.15
C GLN A 173 -24.07 -4.74 15.53
N VAL A 174 -24.04 -3.42 15.44
CA VAL A 174 -22.85 -2.60 15.75
C VAL A 174 -22.81 -2.29 17.24
N ILE A 175 -21.76 -2.74 17.92
CA ILE A 175 -21.49 -2.45 19.33
C ILE A 175 -20.23 -1.59 19.43
N LYS A 176 -20.43 -0.34 19.84
CA LYS A 176 -19.36 0.65 19.96
C LYS A 176 -18.73 0.58 21.35
N ILE A 177 -17.41 0.35 21.41
CA ILE A 177 -16.65 0.29 22.65
C ILE A 177 -15.79 1.55 22.78
N THR A 178 -15.93 2.25 23.90
CA THR A 178 -15.05 3.36 24.26
C THR A 178 -13.81 2.79 24.94
N GLY A 179 -12.69 2.74 24.20
CA GLY A 179 -11.46 2.15 24.69
C GLY A 179 -10.51 1.77 23.54
N SER A 180 -9.40 1.13 23.89
CA SER A 180 -8.43 0.63 22.92
C SER A 180 -8.98 -0.54 22.11
N TYR A 181 -8.34 -0.82 20.97
CA TYR A 181 -8.70 -1.99 20.15
C TYR A 181 -8.51 -3.31 20.91
N ASP A 182 -7.48 -3.39 21.77
CA ASP A 182 -7.25 -4.59 22.59
C ASP A 182 -8.36 -4.80 23.64
N GLN A 183 -8.87 -3.73 24.23
CA GLN A 183 -10.05 -3.79 25.11
C GLN A 183 -11.32 -4.20 24.34
N CYS A 184 -11.51 -3.67 23.15
CA CYS A 184 -12.61 -4.07 22.27
C CYS A 184 -12.58 -5.58 21.97
N LYS A 185 -11.40 -6.15 21.66
CA LYS A 185 -11.21 -7.59 21.47
C LYS A 185 -11.57 -8.40 22.73
N GLN A 186 -11.21 -7.93 23.92
CA GLN A 186 -11.53 -8.61 25.18
C GLN A 186 -13.04 -8.65 25.43
N VAL A 187 -13.74 -7.54 25.23
CA VAL A 187 -15.20 -7.48 25.39
C VAL A 187 -15.92 -8.39 24.39
N ALA A 188 -15.48 -8.36 23.12
CA ALA A 188 -16.02 -9.23 22.08
C ALA A 188 -15.81 -10.73 22.40
N ALA A 189 -14.63 -11.08 22.92
CA ALA A 189 -14.32 -12.46 23.30
C ALA A 189 -15.19 -12.95 24.46
N GLU A 190 -15.40 -12.12 25.48
CA GLU A 190 -16.26 -12.47 26.61
C GLU A 190 -17.73 -12.60 26.19
N PHE A 191 -18.22 -11.69 25.34
CA PHE A 191 -19.56 -11.77 24.76
C PHE A 191 -19.76 -13.07 23.97
N ALA A 192 -18.80 -13.41 23.09
CA ALA A 192 -18.87 -14.63 22.30
C ALA A 192 -18.84 -15.88 23.18
N ARG A 193 -18.02 -15.89 24.24
CA ARG A 193 -17.92 -16.99 25.20
C ARG A 193 -19.24 -17.21 25.94
N GLN A 194 -19.86 -16.15 26.46
CA GLN A 194 -21.12 -16.23 27.21
C GLN A 194 -22.27 -16.74 26.36
N ARG A 195 -22.29 -16.32 25.08
CA ARG A 195 -23.34 -16.71 24.12
C ARG A 195 -23.02 -17.95 23.30
N ARG A 196 -21.84 -18.54 23.49
CA ARG A 196 -21.34 -19.71 22.70
C ARG A 196 -21.35 -19.44 21.19
N LEU A 197 -20.99 -18.23 20.79
CA LEU A 197 -20.91 -17.82 19.39
C LEU A 197 -19.49 -18.00 18.86
N TYR A 198 -19.40 -18.17 17.54
CA TYR A 198 -18.13 -18.12 16.86
C TYR A 198 -17.52 -16.71 16.98
N LEU A 199 -16.22 -16.65 17.31
CA LEU A 199 -15.43 -15.42 17.35
C LEU A 199 -14.32 -15.48 16.30
N ASP A 200 -14.25 -14.47 15.42
CA ASP A 200 -13.06 -14.27 14.60
C ASP A 200 -11.89 -13.79 15.46
N MET A 201 -10.77 -14.52 15.39
CA MET A 201 -9.56 -14.24 16.16
C MET A 201 -8.40 -13.72 15.30
N GLY A 202 -8.70 -13.24 14.08
CA GLY A 202 -7.72 -12.69 13.15
C GLY A 202 -6.65 -13.71 12.78
N ALA A 203 -5.37 -13.46 13.09
CA ALA A 203 -4.24 -14.33 12.73
C ALA A 203 -4.31 -15.75 13.33
N ARG A 204 -5.14 -15.98 14.35
CA ARG A 204 -5.38 -17.31 14.94
C ARG A 204 -6.55 -18.06 14.29
N THR A 205 -7.28 -17.39 13.41
CA THR A 205 -8.38 -17.99 12.63
C THR A 205 -7.79 -18.66 11.38
N ILE A 206 -7.93 -19.98 11.27
CA ILE A 206 -7.38 -20.76 10.15
C ILE A 206 -7.87 -20.22 8.81
N THR A 207 -9.18 -20.02 8.65
CA THR A 207 -9.77 -19.51 7.41
C THR A 207 -9.23 -18.14 7.00
N SER A 208 -8.86 -17.29 7.97
CA SER A 208 -8.29 -15.98 7.70
C SER A 208 -6.88 -16.08 7.09
N ILE A 209 -6.03 -16.94 7.65
CA ILE A 209 -4.68 -17.17 7.11
C ILE A 209 -4.76 -17.84 5.74
N GLU A 210 -5.61 -18.86 5.61
CA GLU A 210 -5.78 -19.59 4.34
C GLU A 210 -6.35 -18.71 3.23
N ALA A 211 -7.20 -17.75 3.56
CA ALA A 211 -7.69 -16.77 2.59
C ALA A 211 -6.59 -15.83 2.09
N MET A 212 -5.72 -15.33 3.01
CA MET A 212 -4.66 -14.40 2.65
C MET A 212 -3.58 -15.03 1.77
N LYS A 213 -3.37 -16.36 1.83
CA LYS A 213 -2.39 -17.03 0.96
C LYS A 213 -2.72 -16.94 -0.52
N THR A 214 -4.01 -16.73 -0.87
CA THR A 214 -4.43 -16.57 -2.28
C THR A 214 -3.81 -15.34 -2.94
N ILE A 215 -3.44 -14.32 -2.16
CA ILE A 215 -2.68 -13.16 -2.66
C ILE A 215 -1.35 -13.61 -3.28
N ALA A 216 -0.64 -14.55 -2.65
CA ALA A 216 0.62 -15.08 -3.17
C ALA A 216 0.42 -15.83 -4.49
N PHE A 217 -0.62 -16.66 -4.58
CA PHE A 217 -0.95 -17.40 -5.79
C PHE A 217 -1.23 -16.45 -6.96
N GLU A 218 -2.07 -15.45 -6.72
CA GLU A 218 -2.41 -14.44 -7.73
C GLU A 218 -1.21 -13.62 -8.17
N ILE A 219 -0.35 -13.18 -7.23
CA ILE A 219 0.88 -12.44 -7.55
C ILE A 219 1.77 -13.27 -8.49
N SER A 220 2.02 -14.54 -8.15
CA SER A 220 2.89 -15.40 -8.96
C SER A 220 2.28 -15.70 -10.33
N GLU A 221 0.98 -16.00 -10.40
CA GLU A 221 0.28 -16.22 -11.67
C GLU A 221 0.31 -14.97 -12.55
N GLN A 222 0.01 -13.80 -11.98
CA GLN A 222 -0.04 -12.52 -12.72
C GLN A 222 1.35 -12.04 -13.15
N LEU A 223 2.38 -12.19 -12.33
CA LEU A 223 3.77 -11.89 -12.73
C LEU A 223 4.23 -12.82 -13.87
N THR A 224 3.82 -14.09 -13.82
CA THR A 224 4.12 -15.05 -14.90
C THR A 224 3.45 -14.64 -16.20
N ASN A 225 2.21 -14.16 -16.16
CA ASN A 225 1.52 -13.66 -17.34
C ASN A 225 2.18 -12.40 -17.94
N ILE A 226 2.85 -11.58 -17.11
CA ILE A 226 3.52 -10.35 -17.54
C ILE A 226 4.94 -10.64 -18.08
N HIS A 227 5.71 -11.49 -17.40
CA HIS A 227 7.15 -11.66 -17.63
C HIS A 227 7.56 -13.07 -18.09
N GLY A 228 6.60 -13.98 -18.26
CA GLY A 228 6.87 -15.40 -18.50
C GLY A 228 7.19 -16.17 -17.21
N PRO A 229 7.44 -17.49 -17.33
CA PRO A 229 7.68 -18.38 -16.20
C PRO A 229 8.91 -17.97 -15.39
N GLY A 230 9.06 -18.55 -14.21
CA GLY A 230 10.27 -18.48 -13.40
C GLY A 230 11.46 -19.16 -14.09
N GLU A 231 12.65 -19.02 -13.54
CA GLU A 231 13.86 -19.60 -14.11
C GLU A 231 13.82 -21.15 -14.07
N ASN A 232 13.39 -21.72 -12.95
CA ASN A 232 13.32 -23.17 -12.72
C ASN A 232 11.93 -23.64 -12.28
N ALA A 233 10.89 -22.82 -12.47
CA ALA A 233 9.53 -23.11 -12.03
C ALA A 233 8.48 -22.52 -12.99
N PRO A 234 7.27 -23.11 -13.06
CA PRO A 234 6.23 -22.63 -13.94
C PRO A 234 5.73 -21.23 -13.62
N TRP A 235 5.82 -20.80 -12.36
CA TRP A 235 5.40 -19.48 -11.92
C TRP A 235 6.57 -18.65 -11.42
N ARG A 236 6.43 -17.33 -11.56
CA ARG A 236 7.45 -16.34 -11.18
C ARG A 236 7.17 -15.77 -9.79
N THR A 237 8.22 -15.61 -9.00
CA THR A 237 8.20 -14.97 -7.67
C THR A 237 8.79 -13.56 -7.75
N PRO A 238 8.23 -12.55 -7.09
CA PRO A 238 8.91 -11.25 -6.94
C PRO A 238 10.15 -11.39 -6.04
N ASP A 239 11.01 -10.38 -6.03
CA ASP A 239 12.13 -10.31 -5.09
C ASP A 239 11.65 -9.86 -3.70
N TRP A 240 10.70 -8.92 -3.68
CA TRP A 240 10.15 -8.37 -2.45
C TRP A 240 8.63 -8.36 -2.43
N TYR A 241 8.08 -8.66 -1.25
CA TYR A 241 6.68 -8.43 -0.92
C TYR A 241 6.57 -7.43 0.23
N VAL A 242 5.96 -6.27 -0.01
CA VAL A 242 5.84 -5.15 0.93
C VAL A 242 4.38 -4.98 1.35
N GLN A 243 4.10 -4.97 2.64
CA GLN A 243 2.76 -4.77 3.16
C GLN A 243 2.75 -4.03 4.49
N ALA A 244 1.83 -3.08 4.65
CA ALA A 244 1.50 -2.48 5.94
C ALA A 244 0.82 -3.48 6.87
N ILE A 245 1.23 -3.51 8.12
CA ILE A 245 0.70 -4.45 9.11
C ILE A 245 0.22 -3.77 10.39
N SER A 246 -0.86 -4.34 10.94
CA SER A 246 -1.29 -4.16 12.32
C SER A 246 -0.88 -5.42 13.12
N GLY A 247 -1.74 -6.43 13.21
CA GLY A 247 -1.45 -7.71 13.85
C GLY A 247 -0.74 -8.75 12.97
N GLY A 248 -0.37 -8.45 11.73
CA GLY A 248 0.49 -9.29 10.88
C GLY A 248 -0.22 -10.42 10.10
N MET A 249 -1.54 -10.54 10.13
CA MET A 249 -2.29 -11.63 9.49
C MET A 249 -2.02 -11.76 7.98
N GLY A 250 -1.99 -10.63 7.24
CA GLY A 250 -1.77 -10.63 5.79
C GLY A 250 -0.47 -11.32 5.40
N PRO A 251 0.70 -10.82 5.83
CA PRO A 251 1.98 -11.44 5.51
C PRO A 251 2.13 -12.88 6.00
N LEU A 252 1.51 -13.26 7.14
CA LEU A 252 1.50 -14.66 7.58
C LEU A 252 0.86 -15.58 6.55
N GLY A 253 -0.31 -15.18 6.01
CA GLY A 253 -0.98 -15.94 4.98
C GLY A 253 -0.23 -15.93 3.65
N VAL A 254 0.26 -14.77 3.22
CA VAL A 254 1.02 -14.63 1.96
C VAL A 254 2.29 -15.47 2.00
N TYR A 255 3.03 -15.47 3.10
CA TYR A 255 4.19 -16.35 3.27
C TYR A 255 3.81 -17.82 3.15
N LYS A 256 2.70 -18.23 3.80
CA LYS A 256 2.19 -19.59 3.68
C LYS A 256 1.89 -19.94 2.23
N GLY A 257 1.28 -19.04 1.46
CA GLY A 257 1.01 -19.24 0.05
C GLY A 257 2.26 -19.49 -0.79
N PHE A 258 3.31 -18.67 -0.62
CA PHE A 258 4.60 -18.89 -1.30
C PHE A 258 5.27 -20.20 -0.86
N ARG A 259 5.23 -20.54 0.44
CA ARG A 259 5.75 -21.80 0.96
C ARG A 259 5.03 -23.01 0.34
N GLU A 260 3.71 -22.97 0.24
CA GLU A 260 2.92 -24.03 -0.40
C GLU A 260 3.23 -24.15 -1.89
N MET A 261 3.33 -23.03 -2.62
CA MET A 261 3.73 -23.05 -4.03
C MET A 261 5.12 -23.64 -4.23
N GLN A 262 6.07 -23.33 -3.33
CA GLN A 262 7.41 -23.91 -3.37
C GLN A 262 7.37 -25.43 -3.12
N GLN A 263 6.57 -25.88 -2.16
CA GLN A 263 6.37 -27.33 -1.89
C GLN A 263 5.72 -28.06 -3.07
N MET A 264 4.84 -27.39 -3.81
CA MET A 264 4.22 -27.91 -5.03
C MET A 264 5.13 -27.81 -6.27
N GLY A 265 6.30 -27.19 -6.17
CA GLY A 265 7.20 -26.95 -7.29
C GLY A 265 6.70 -25.88 -8.26
N TRP A 266 5.76 -25.02 -7.86
CA TRP A 266 5.22 -23.96 -8.72
C TRP A 266 6.11 -22.71 -8.74
N VAL A 267 6.84 -22.46 -7.68
CA VAL A 267 7.85 -21.39 -7.58
C VAL A 267 9.16 -21.95 -7.04
N ASP A 268 10.27 -21.33 -7.40
CA ASP A 268 11.62 -21.73 -7.00
C ASP A 268 12.05 -21.16 -5.64
N ARG A 269 11.49 -20.04 -5.23
CA ARG A 269 11.84 -19.33 -3.99
C ARG A 269 10.65 -18.63 -3.34
N ILE A 270 10.84 -18.22 -2.09
CA ILE A 270 9.94 -17.32 -1.34
C ILE A 270 10.54 -15.92 -1.41
N PRO A 271 9.74 -14.86 -1.68
CA PRO A 271 10.25 -13.49 -1.72
C PRO A 271 10.73 -13.01 -0.35
N ALA A 272 11.58 -11.99 -0.35
CA ALA A 272 11.88 -11.23 0.87
C ALA A 272 10.62 -10.47 1.33
N PHE A 273 10.35 -10.50 2.64
CA PHE A 273 9.18 -9.86 3.23
C PHE A 273 9.55 -8.55 3.89
N ALA A 274 8.78 -7.50 3.60
CA ALA A 274 8.89 -6.19 4.25
C ALA A 274 7.56 -5.80 4.92
N PRO A 275 7.33 -6.24 6.17
CA PRO A 275 6.22 -5.77 6.99
C PRO A 275 6.49 -4.36 7.50
N ILE A 276 5.57 -3.42 7.22
CA ILE A 276 5.71 -2.00 7.57
C ILE A 276 4.68 -1.62 8.63
N GLN A 277 5.11 -0.92 9.69
CA GLN A 277 4.22 -0.40 10.74
C GLN A 277 4.20 1.13 10.77
N ALA A 278 3.10 1.70 11.30
CA ALA A 278 3.07 3.11 11.67
C ALA A 278 3.95 3.31 12.92
N GLU A 279 4.85 4.29 12.92
CA GLU A 279 5.84 4.52 13.98
C GLU A 279 5.21 4.72 15.36
N GLY A 280 4.07 5.43 15.41
CA GLY A 280 3.31 5.63 16.65
C GLY A 280 2.71 4.34 17.25
N CYS A 281 2.76 3.21 16.52
CA CYS A 281 2.39 1.88 17.00
C CYS A 281 3.16 0.78 16.24
N ALA A 282 4.47 0.65 16.51
CA ALA A 282 5.37 -0.27 15.81
C ALA A 282 6.02 -1.32 16.73
N PRO A 283 5.22 -2.11 17.49
CA PRO A 283 5.77 -3.06 18.46
C PRO A 283 6.67 -4.11 17.82
N MET A 284 6.34 -4.59 16.62
CA MET A 284 7.12 -5.61 15.91
C MET A 284 8.45 -5.06 15.40
N VAL A 285 8.43 -3.85 14.80
CA VAL A 285 9.64 -3.19 14.29
C VAL A 285 10.62 -2.89 15.41
N VAL A 286 10.13 -2.31 16.52
CA VAL A 286 10.96 -1.97 17.68
C VAL A 286 11.59 -3.23 18.28
N SER A 287 10.82 -4.29 18.43
CA SER A 287 11.30 -5.54 18.99
C SER A 287 12.30 -6.26 18.08
N TRP A 288 12.07 -6.23 16.77
CA TRP A 288 13.00 -6.81 15.79
C TRP A 288 14.33 -6.05 15.76
N LYS A 289 14.33 -4.72 15.77
CA LYS A 289 15.54 -3.88 15.83
C LYS A 289 16.34 -4.11 17.14
N LYS A 290 15.66 -4.50 18.22
CA LYS A 290 16.29 -4.90 19.49
C LYS A 290 16.74 -6.36 19.51
N GLY A 291 16.49 -7.16 18.47
CA GLY A 291 16.81 -8.58 18.39
C GLY A 291 15.94 -9.48 19.29
N LEU A 292 14.81 -8.99 19.78
CA LEU A 292 13.94 -9.75 20.69
C LEU A 292 13.18 -10.85 19.95
N ASP A 293 12.96 -12.00 20.60
CA ASP A 293 12.15 -13.09 20.07
C ASP A 293 10.64 -12.89 20.29
N LYS A 294 10.26 -12.07 21.27
CA LYS A 294 8.87 -11.70 21.56
C LYS A 294 8.71 -10.19 21.44
N ALA A 295 7.57 -9.76 20.92
CA ALA A 295 7.28 -8.34 20.83
C ALA A 295 7.01 -7.70 22.19
N GLU A 296 7.57 -6.52 22.40
CA GLU A 296 7.18 -5.63 23.49
C GLU A 296 5.82 -5.02 23.16
N THR A 297 4.92 -4.96 24.13
CA THR A 297 3.59 -4.38 23.96
C THR A 297 3.63 -2.86 24.05
N ILE A 298 2.97 -2.17 23.13
CA ILE A 298 2.71 -0.74 23.20
C ILE A 298 1.30 -0.52 23.77
N SER A 299 1.20 -0.16 25.02
CA SER A 299 -0.08 0.01 25.72
C SER A 299 -0.88 1.26 25.28
N SER A 300 -0.20 2.27 24.77
CA SER A 300 -0.79 3.54 24.34
C SER A 300 -0.31 3.92 22.95
N PRO A 301 -0.92 3.39 21.88
CA PRO A 301 -0.62 3.78 20.51
C PRO A 301 -0.81 5.29 20.29
N LYS A 302 0.14 5.91 19.56
CA LYS A 302 0.13 7.35 19.24
C LYS A 302 0.15 7.57 17.73
N THR A 303 -0.73 6.91 17.00
CA THR A 303 -0.87 7.07 15.55
C THR A 303 -2.28 7.52 15.19
N ARG A 304 -2.39 8.38 14.19
CA ARG A 304 -3.67 8.75 13.55
C ARG A 304 -4.19 7.66 12.62
N ILE A 305 -3.37 6.65 12.31
CA ILE A 305 -3.71 5.50 11.44
C ILE A 305 -4.22 4.36 12.33
N GLU A 306 -5.40 4.55 12.91
CA GLU A 306 -5.95 3.67 13.94
C GLU A 306 -6.16 2.22 13.51
N THR A 307 -6.40 1.98 12.22
CA THR A 307 -6.52 0.63 11.67
C THR A 307 -5.22 -0.19 11.80
N LEU A 308 -4.08 0.47 12.06
CA LEU A 308 -2.79 -0.17 12.34
C LEU A 308 -2.38 -0.15 13.82
N ALA A 309 -3.21 0.38 14.71
CA ALA A 309 -2.89 0.57 16.13
C ALA A 309 -3.06 -0.71 16.98
N THR A 310 -2.48 -1.84 16.56
CA THR A 310 -2.39 -3.06 17.39
C THR A 310 -1.15 -2.99 18.27
N GLY A 311 -1.33 -2.69 19.55
CA GLY A 311 -0.24 -2.55 20.51
C GLY A 311 0.34 -3.89 20.97
N ASP A 312 -0.49 -4.95 21.03
CA ASP A 312 -0.06 -6.31 21.33
C ASP A 312 -0.26 -7.23 20.11
N PRO A 313 0.80 -7.51 19.35
CA PRO A 313 0.75 -8.43 18.21
C PRO A 313 0.75 -9.91 18.62
N GLY A 314 1.01 -10.21 19.87
CA GLY A 314 1.17 -11.57 20.37
C GLY A 314 2.21 -12.36 19.56
N ARG A 315 1.96 -13.65 19.41
CA ARG A 315 2.87 -14.56 18.70
C ARG A 315 2.91 -14.37 17.17
N SER A 316 2.08 -13.51 16.60
CA SER A 316 2.22 -13.17 15.17
C SER A 316 3.61 -12.63 14.86
N TYR A 317 4.20 -11.88 15.80
CA TYR A 317 5.56 -11.38 15.66
C TYR A 317 6.60 -12.53 15.60
N GLU A 318 6.50 -13.54 16.46
CA GLU A 318 7.45 -14.67 16.49
C GLU A 318 7.50 -15.38 15.13
N PHE A 319 6.34 -15.59 14.50
CA PHE A 319 6.27 -16.18 13.17
C PHE A 319 6.77 -15.23 12.09
N LEU A 320 6.33 -13.96 12.10
CA LEU A 320 6.78 -12.99 11.10
C LEU A 320 8.27 -12.72 11.18
N LYS A 321 8.84 -12.61 12.41
CA LYS A 321 10.29 -12.49 12.61
C LYS A 321 11.03 -13.64 11.92
N LYS A 322 10.60 -14.88 12.18
CA LYS A 322 11.19 -16.06 11.55
C LYS A 322 11.11 -16.01 10.02
N TYR A 323 9.99 -15.53 9.48
CA TYR A 323 9.80 -15.46 8.03
C TYR A 323 10.66 -14.35 7.41
N VAL A 324 10.68 -13.17 8.02
CA VAL A 324 11.51 -12.04 7.58
C VAL A 324 13.00 -12.44 7.62
N ASP A 325 13.46 -13.02 8.73
CA ASP A 325 14.86 -13.43 8.88
C ASP A 325 15.24 -14.52 7.87
N SER A 326 14.35 -15.51 7.62
CA SER A 326 14.63 -16.62 6.69
C SER A 326 14.60 -16.21 5.22
N THR A 327 14.01 -15.07 4.88
CA THR A 327 13.92 -14.56 3.50
C THR A 327 14.84 -13.35 3.25
N ASN A 328 15.73 -13.02 4.17
CA ASN A 328 16.52 -11.78 4.14
C ASN A 328 15.65 -10.53 3.98
N GLY A 329 14.50 -10.53 4.63
CA GLY A 329 13.56 -9.42 4.64
C GLY A 329 13.91 -8.34 5.66
N ALA A 330 13.02 -7.36 5.83
CA ALA A 330 13.23 -6.26 6.77
C ALA A 330 11.91 -5.77 7.37
N PHE A 331 11.86 -5.56 8.68
CA PHE A 331 10.81 -4.76 9.31
C PHE A 331 11.16 -3.28 9.25
N GLU A 332 10.19 -2.44 8.92
CA GLU A 332 10.39 -0.99 8.93
C GLU A 332 9.17 -0.26 9.49
N SER A 333 9.38 0.95 9.99
CA SER A 333 8.32 1.84 10.47
C SER A 333 8.43 3.21 9.81
N VAL A 334 7.28 3.85 9.64
CA VAL A 334 7.15 5.17 9.04
C VAL A 334 6.26 6.07 9.87
N SER A 335 6.50 7.37 9.85
CA SER A 335 5.64 8.34 10.51
C SER A 335 4.26 8.43 9.84
N ASP A 336 3.26 8.94 10.55
CA ASP A 336 1.95 9.21 9.97
C ASP A 336 2.06 10.23 8.83
N GLU A 337 2.93 11.22 8.97
CA GLU A 337 3.21 12.24 7.97
C GLU A 337 3.79 11.63 6.69
N ASP A 338 4.73 10.69 6.79
CA ASP A 338 5.28 9.99 5.62
C ASP A 338 4.21 9.14 4.93
N ALA A 339 3.34 8.49 5.71
CA ALA A 339 2.22 7.73 5.15
C ALA A 339 1.24 8.64 4.40
N PHE A 340 0.87 9.79 4.96
CA PHE A 340 -0.01 10.76 4.27
C PHE A 340 0.66 11.36 3.03
N ARG A 341 1.96 11.62 3.09
CA ARG A 341 2.74 12.06 1.93
C ARG A 341 2.75 10.99 0.84
N ALA A 342 2.95 9.72 1.20
CA ALA A 342 2.89 8.60 0.26
C ALA A 342 1.51 8.45 -0.39
N MET A 343 0.39 8.72 0.33
CA MET A 343 -0.95 8.78 -0.28
C MET A 343 -1.02 9.80 -1.41
N HIS A 344 -0.52 11.02 -1.17
CA HIS A 344 -0.52 12.07 -2.19
C HIS A 344 0.35 11.70 -3.39
N VAL A 345 1.55 11.16 -3.14
CA VAL A 345 2.44 10.69 -4.21
C VAL A 345 1.76 9.61 -5.04
N LEU A 346 1.19 8.58 -4.39
CA LEU A 346 0.50 7.49 -5.08
C LEU A 346 -0.68 7.98 -5.93
N ALA A 347 -1.50 8.87 -5.37
CA ALA A 347 -2.64 9.45 -6.08
C ALA A 347 -2.22 10.27 -7.31
N LYS A 348 -1.20 11.13 -7.16
CA LYS A 348 -0.75 12.02 -8.24
C LYS A 348 0.09 11.30 -9.30
N MET A 349 0.91 10.32 -8.89
CA MET A 349 1.80 9.60 -9.81
C MET A 349 1.08 8.46 -10.53
N GLU A 350 0.29 7.66 -9.82
CA GLU A 350 -0.31 6.44 -10.36
C GLU A 350 -1.85 6.53 -10.50
N GLY A 351 -2.48 7.60 -10.06
CA GLY A 351 -3.94 7.73 -10.07
C GLY A 351 -4.63 6.82 -9.05
N ILE A 352 -3.91 6.40 -8.02
CA ILE A 352 -4.38 5.42 -7.03
C ILE A 352 -4.67 6.12 -5.71
N SER A 353 -5.96 6.19 -5.32
CA SER A 353 -6.36 6.61 -3.98
C SER A 353 -6.31 5.43 -3.03
N ALA A 354 -5.54 5.54 -1.96
CA ALA A 354 -5.37 4.49 -0.95
C ALA A 354 -5.71 5.03 0.44
N GLU A 355 -6.21 4.18 1.33
CA GLU A 355 -6.39 4.57 2.73
C GLU A 355 -5.05 4.78 3.44
N PRO A 356 -4.99 5.57 4.54
CA PRO A 356 -3.76 5.81 5.29
C PRO A 356 -3.01 4.52 5.67
N ALA A 357 -3.75 3.48 6.08
CA ALA A 357 -3.17 2.19 6.43
C ALA A 357 -2.46 1.50 5.25
N ALA A 358 -2.99 1.61 4.04
CA ALA A 358 -2.35 1.06 2.84
C ALA A 358 -1.12 1.88 2.45
N ALA A 359 -1.16 3.21 2.62
CA ALA A 359 -0.07 4.11 2.27
C ALA A 359 1.19 3.90 3.11
N VAL A 360 1.06 3.37 4.33
CA VAL A 360 2.21 2.98 5.18
C VAL A 360 3.14 2.01 4.44
N ALA A 361 2.60 1.09 3.63
CA ALA A 361 3.42 0.17 2.82
C ALA A 361 4.27 0.92 1.79
N PHE A 362 3.71 1.94 1.14
CA PHE A 362 4.42 2.74 0.15
C PHE A 362 5.48 3.64 0.78
N ALA A 363 5.18 4.29 1.91
CA ALA A 363 6.17 5.06 2.66
C ALA A 363 7.34 4.17 3.12
N GLY A 364 7.04 2.95 3.58
CA GLY A 364 8.06 1.95 3.92
C GLY A 364 8.89 1.50 2.71
N LEU A 365 8.27 1.29 1.55
CA LEU A 365 8.96 1.02 0.30
C LEU A 365 9.97 2.13 -0.02
N PHE A 366 9.55 3.41 0.04
CA PHE A 366 10.44 4.55 -0.23
C PHE A 366 11.65 4.53 0.70
N LYS A 367 11.43 4.26 1.98
CA LYS A 367 12.49 4.20 3.00
C LYS A 367 13.47 3.04 2.74
N LEU A 368 12.97 1.86 2.39
CA LEU A 368 13.80 0.67 2.11
C LEU A 368 14.64 0.84 0.83
N ILE A 369 14.11 1.48 -0.21
CA ILE A 369 14.86 1.81 -1.42
C ILE A 369 15.95 2.83 -1.12
N ARG A 370 15.62 3.93 -0.42
CA ARG A 370 16.62 4.93 -0.01
C ARG A 370 17.75 4.35 0.83
N ALA A 371 17.44 3.37 1.67
CA ALA A 371 18.43 2.66 2.48
C ALA A 371 19.26 1.64 1.68
N GLY A 372 18.99 1.45 0.39
CA GLY A 372 19.67 0.46 -0.46
C GLY A 372 19.36 -1.00 -0.11
N ILE A 373 18.34 -1.25 0.73
CA ILE A 373 17.87 -2.59 1.10
C ILE A 373 17.15 -3.23 -0.08
N ILE A 374 16.24 -2.51 -0.71
CA ILE A 374 15.62 -2.86 -1.99
C ILE A 374 16.46 -2.23 -3.10
N LYS A 375 16.91 -3.06 -4.03
CA LYS A 375 17.82 -2.65 -5.12
C LYS A 375 17.03 -2.19 -6.35
N PRO A 376 17.61 -1.35 -7.19
CA PRO A 376 16.99 -0.91 -8.45
C PRO A 376 16.55 -2.04 -9.39
N SER A 377 17.26 -3.18 -9.37
CA SER A 377 16.96 -4.34 -10.21
C SER A 377 15.83 -5.22 -9.70
N ASP A 378 15.43 -5.04 -8.43
CA ASP A 378 14.50 -5.94 -7.77
C ASP A 378 13.06 -5.77 -8.30
N THR A 379 12.37 -6.88 -8.47
CA THR A 379 10.92 -6.91 -8.70
C THR A 379 10.20 -6.82 -7.35
N VAL A 380 9.49 -5.74 -7.13
CA VAL A 380 8.81 -5.45 -5.86
C VAL A 380 7.31 -5.48 -6.04
N VAL A 381 6.61 -6.21 -5.18
CA VAL A 381 5.15 -6.15 -5.09
C VAL A 381 4.73 -5.49 -3.79
N VAL A 382 4.02 -4.36 -3.91
CA VAL A 382 3.42 -3.66 -2.77
C VAL A 382 1.94 -3.97 -2.70
N ASN A 383 1.46 -4.43 -1.55
CA ASN A 383 0.05 -4.69 -1.33
C ASN A 383 -0.68 -3.40 -0.93
N CYS A 384 -1.50 -2.86 -1.85
CA CYS A 384 -2.40 -1.73 -1.59
C CYS A 384 -3.69 -2.26 -0.96
N THR A 385 -3.72 -2.32 0.37
CA THR A 385 -4.67 -3.11 1.16
C THR A 385 -6.08 -2.57 1.25
N GLY A 386 -6.31 -1.29 0.93
CA GLY A 386 -7.65 -0.69 1.01
C GLY A 386 -7.73 0.70 0.39
N HIS A 387 -8.97 1.15 0.17
CA HIS A 387 -9.33 2.41 -0.46
C HIS A 387 -9.73 3.47 0.58
N THR A 388 -9.49 4.75 0.26
CA THR A 388 -10.07 5.88 0.99
C THR A 388 -11.44 6.18 0.42
N MET A 389 -12.49 5.72 1.08
CA MET A 389 -13.87 6.01 0.70
C MET A 389 -14.76 6.16 1.94
N PRO A 390 -15.33 7.34 2.18
CA PRO A 390 -14.91 8.67 1.73
C PRO A 390 -13.55 9.08 2.30
N ALA A 391 -12.95 10.17 1.80
CA ALA A 391 -11.68 10.68 2.33
C ALA A 391 -11.78 10.91 3.85
N GLU A 392 -10.81 10.36 4.59
CA GLU A 392 -10.81 10.50 6.05
C GLU A 392 -10.46 11.94 6.46
N PRO A 393 -11.13 12.49 7.49
CA PRO A 393 -10.80 13.82 7.99
C PRO A 393 -9.30 13.93 8.34
N GLY A 394 -8.71 15.07 8.04
CA GLY A 394 -7.30 15.37 8.33
C GLY A 394 -6.28 14.92 7.27
N VAL A 395 -6.68 14.17 6.24
CA VAL A 395 -5.78 13.77 5.14
C VAL A 395 -5.44 14.94 4.23
N LEU A 396 -6.41 15.81 3.96
CA LEU A 396 -6.27 16.95 3.03
C LEU A 396 -6.04 18.29 3.75
N GLY A 397 -6.18 18.35 5.07
CA GLY A 397 -6.18 19.60 5.84
C GLY A 397 -7.43 20.47 5.53
N ASP A 398 -7.47 21.70 6.10
CA ASP A 398 -8.66 22.56 5.98
C ASP A 398 -8.74 23.34 4.66
N ASN A 399 -7.63 23.46 3.93
CA ASN A 399 -7.51 24.29 2.72
C ASN A 399 -7.60 23.50 1.40
N TRP A 400 -8.20 22.32 1.39
CA TRP A 400 -8.30 21.46 0.20
C TRP A 400 -9.30 21.96 -0.84
N SER A 401 -10.24 22.85 -0.44
CA SER A 401 -11.20 23.49 -1.32
C SER A 401 -11.23 25.01 -1.10
N ARG A 402 -11.68 25.76 -2.09
CA ARG A 402 -11.96 27.18 -1.97
C ARG A 402 -13.46 27.38 -1.99
N ASP A 403 -13.98 28.00 -0.93
CA ASP A 403 -15.38 28.40 -0.86
C ASP A 403 -15.58 29.73 -1.60
N ILE A 404 -16.19 29.67 -2.78
CA ILE A 404 -16.58 30.86 -3.53
C ILE A 404 -18.00 31.22 -3.09
N LYS A 405 -18.11 32.33 -2.37
CA LYS A 405 -19.41 32.86 -1.95
C LYS A 405 -20.04 33.64 -3.08
N PHE A 406 -21.19 33.21 -3.53
CA PHE A 406 -22.03 33.99 -4.46
C PHE A 406 -22.61 35.18 -3.69
N PRO A 407 -22.34 36.42 -4.08
CA PRO A 407 -22.93 37.59 -3.40
C PRO A 407 -24.44 37.61 -3.54
N SER A 408 -25.14 37.54 -2.42
CA SER A 408 -26.62 37.55 -2.40
C SER A 408 -27.24 38.95 -2.63
N THR A 409 -26.43 39.96 -2.83
CA THR A 409 -26.85 41.39 -2.92
C THR A 409 -26.71 42.00 -4.32
N MET A 410 -26.40 41.20 -5.36
CA MET A 410 -26.23 41.72 -6.71
C MET A 410 -27.55 41.65 -7.51
N GLU A 411 -27.83 42.70 -8.27
CA GLU A 411 -29.12 42.89 -8.96
C GLU A 411 -29.33 41.92 -10.14
N THR A 412 -28.26 41.32 -10.68
CA THR A 412 -28.36 40.35 -11.76
C THR A 412 -27.52 39.09 -11.54
N PRO A 413 -27.97 37.88 -12.03
CA PRO A 413 -27.19 36.66 -11.97
C PRO A 413 -25.83 36.72 -12.67
N GLN A 414 -25.69 37.57 -13.70
CA GLN A 414 -24.45 37.76 -14.46
C GLN A 414 -23.39 38.52 -13.64
N GLU A 415 -23.80 39.55 -12.89
CA GLU A 415 -22.87 40.29 -11.98
C GLU A 415 -22.40 39.41 -10.84
N GLY A 416 -23.28 38.57 -10.28
CA GLY A 416 -22.92 37.58 -9.28
C GLY A 416 -21.88 36.56 -9.79
N LEU A 417 -22.04 36.10 -11.04
CA LEU A 417 -21.08 35.19 -11.69
C LEU A 417 -19.73 35.88 -11.92
N LEU A 418 -19.72 37.13 -12.40
CA LEU A 418 -18.49 37.90 -12.62
C LEU A 418 -17.72 38.13 -11.30
N ALA A 419 -18.42 38.49 -10.23
CA ALA A 419 -17.86 38.69 -8.92
C ALA A 419 -17.36 37.36 -8.30
N ALA A 420 -18.03 36.25 -8.56
CA ALA A 420 -17.54 34.92 -8.17
C ALA A 420 -16.27 34.52 -8.95
N LEU A 421 -16.24 34.82 -10.27
CA LEU A 421 -15.07 34.55 -11.11
C LEU A 421 -13.86 35.43 -10.74
N THR A 422 -14.05 36.66 -10.26
CA THR A 422 -12.96 37.49 -9.74
C THR A 422 -12.35 36.94 -8.42
N GLN A 423 -13.12 36.19 -7.63
CA GLN A 423 -12.61 35.47 -6.47
C GLN A 423 -11.80 34.22 -6.87
N VAL A 424 -11.97 33.72 -8.08
CA VAL A 424 -11.15 32.69 -8.73
C VAL A 424 -9.93 33.31 -9.43
N ALA A 425 -9.71 34.65 -9.28
CA ALA A 425 -8.62 35.36 -9.95
C ALA A 425 -7.32 34.52 -9.92
N PRO A 426 -6.60 34.44 -11.04
CA PRO A 426 -5.45 33.56 -11.15
C PRO A 426 -4.43 33.98 -10.10
N GLU A 427 -4.19 33.12 -9.14
CA GLU A 427 -2.89 33.13 -8.51
C GLU A 427 -1.89 32.97 -9.66
N ARG A 428 -0.96 33.90 -9.77
CA ARG A 428 0.18 33.74 -10.66
C ARG A 428 0.91 32.49 -10.18
N PHE A 429 0.65 31.36 -10.82
CA PHE A 429 1.41 30.17 -10.55
C PHE A 429 2.85 30.40 -11.01
N PRO A 430 3.84 30.15 -10.16
CA PRO A 430 5.24 30.28 -10.53
C PRO A 430 5.52 29.48 -11.81
N LYS A 431 6.28 30.09 -12.72
CA LYS A 431 6.68 29.48 -13.98
C LYS A 431 7.97 28.70 -13.78
N ILE A 432 7.99 27.43 -14.14
CA ILE A 432 9.17 26.57 -14.10
C ILE A 432 9.46 26.09 -15.52
N VAL A 433 10.71 26.25 -15.97
CA VAL A 433 11.18 25.69 -17.23
C VAL A 433 12.07 24.47 -16.93
N ILE A 434 11.73 23.34 -17.53
CA ILE A 434 12.52 22.11 -17.50
C ILE A 434 13.24 21.99 -18.82
N VAL A 435 14.58 21.89 -18.79
CA VAL A 435 15.43 21.66 -19.97
C VAL A 435 16.13 20.32 -19.80
N GLU A 436 15.71 19.35 -20.59
CA GLU A 436 16.14 17.94 -20.47
C GLU A 436 15.90 17.25 -21.81
N ASP A 437 16.91 16.56 -22.36
CA ASP A 437 16.81 15.93 -23.67
C ASP A 437 16.01 14.61 -23.65
N THR A 438 16.10 13.87 -22.55
CA THR A 438 15.42 12.59 -22.39
C THR A 438 13.95 12.81 -22.02
N MET A 439 13.03 12.36 -22.88
CA MET A 439 11.58 12.56 -22.69
C MET A 439 11.07 11.95 -21.38
N GLU A 440 11.57 10.79 -20.98
CA GLU A 440 11.20 10.08 -19.75
C GLU A 440 11.61 10.87 -18.50
N ALA A 441 12.84 11.39 -18.49
CA ALA A 441 13.35 12.20 -17.38
C ALA A 441 12.60 13.53 -17.28
N ARG A 442 12.33 14.20 -18.42
CA ARG A 442 11.55 15.43 -18.49
C ARG A 442 10.14 15.25 -17.93
N ARG A 443 9.46 14.16 -18.30
CA ARG A 443 8.14 13.80 -17.76
C ARG A 443 8.18 13.52 -16.27
N LEU A 444 9.23 12.87 -15.78
CA LEU A 444 9.40 12.56 -14.37
C LEU A 444 9.53 13.85 -13.55
N ILE A 445 10.45 14.76 -13.93
CA ILE A 445 10.65 16.06 -13.26
C ILE A 445 9.33 16.84 -13.23
N ARG A 446 8.62 16.91 -14.37
CA ARG A 446 7.31 17.56 -14.44
C ARG A 446 6.33 16.99 -13.40
N ARG A 447 6.20 15.67 -13.30
CA ARG A 447 5.26 15.04 -12.38
C ARG A 447 5.63 15.24 -10.92
N ILE A 448 6.92 15.19 -10.60
CA ILE A 448 7.43 15.49 -9.26
C ILE A 448 7.04 16.92 -8.88
N LEU A 449 7.29 17.89 -9.73
CA LEU A 449 6.91 19.29 -9.48
C LEU A 449 5.40 19.46 -9.35
N GLN A 450 4.61 18.87 -10.26
CA GLN A 450 3.14 18.91 -10.20
C GLN A 450 2.57 18.25 -8.93
N SER A 451 3.28 17.28 -8.36
CA SER A 451 2.85 16.63 -7.12
C SER A 451 2.98 17.53 -5.88
N GLN A 452 3.78 18.60 -5.95
CA GLN A 452 4.14 19.44 -4.80
C GLN A 452 3.47 20.81 -4.79
N GLY A 453 2.85 21.22 -5.89
CA GLY A 453 2.19 22.51 -5.96
C GLY A 453 1.58 22.81 -7.34
N ASN A 454 0.98 23.97 -7.43
CA ASN A 454 0.43 24.48 -8.69
C ASN A 454 1.50 25.33 -9.37
N PHE A 455 2.19 24.77 -10.36
CA PHE A 455 3.21 25.44 -11.16
C PHE A 455 2.79 25.49 -12.64
N THR A 456 3.17 26.57 -13.33
CA THR A 456 3.12 26.62 -14.81
C THR A 456 4.43 26.02 -15.31
N ILE A 457 4.40 24.74 -15.75
CA ILE A 457 5.60 24.02 -16.19
C ILE A 457 5.69 24.04 -17.71
N MET A 458 6.83 24.48 -18.22
CA MET A 458 7.20 24.49 -19.63
C MET A 458 8.42 23.59 -19.84
N GLU A 459 8.53 23.00 -20.99
CA GLU A 459 9.55 21.99 -21.28
C GLU A 459 10.32 22.33 -22.56
N ALA A 460 11.62 22.05 -22.54
CA ALA A 460 12.47 22.10 -23.72
C ALA A 460 13.32 20.82 -23.80
N GLU A 461 13.54 20.32 -25.02
CA GLU A 461 14.18 19.04 -25.29
C GLU A 461 15.68 19.12 -25.61
N ASN A 462 16.25 20.31 -25.60
CA ASN A 462 17.68 20.56 -25.76
C ASN A 462 18.05 21.95 -25.22
N GLY A 463 19.36 22.20 -25.07
CA GLY A 463 19.86 23.46 -24.49
C GLY A 463 19.49 24.70 -25.29
N ARG A 464 19.46 24.62 -26.63
CA ARG A 464 19.11 25.77 -27.49
C ARG A 464 17.65 26.16 -27.33
N ALA A 465 16.73 25.18 -27.44
CA ALA A 465 15.30 25.41 -27.23
C ALA A 465 15.02 25.88 -25.79
N GLY A 466 15.77 25.36 -24.82
CA GLY A 466 15.71 25.78 -23.41
C GLY A 466 16.09 27.24 -23.24
N LEU A 467 17.21 27.65 -23.80
CA LEU A 467 17.68 29.05 -23.74
C LEU A 467 16.66 30.03 -24.36
N GLU A 468 16.15 29.73 -25.55
CA GLU A 468 15.14 30.55 -26.23
C GLU A 468 13.84 30.64 -25.39
N LEU A 469 13.40 29.52 -24.81
CA LEU A 469 12.21 29.45 -23.97
C LEU A 469 12.39 30.27 -22.70
N ILE A 470 13.53 30.16 -22.01
CA ILE A 470 13.84 30.89 -20.78
C ILE A 470 13.89 32.40 -21.04
N GLN A 471 14.53 32.83 -22.12
CA GLN A 471 14.62 34.25 -22.50
C GLN A 471 13.26 34.86 -22.85
N ARG A 472 12.35 34.10 -23.46
CA ARG A 472 11.01 34.56 -23.80
C ARG A 472 10.08 34.62 -22.61
N GLU A 473 10.10 33.60 -21.75
CA GLU A 473 9.09 33.41 -20.69
C GLU A 473 9.51 34.00 -19.34
N LEU A 474 10.80 34.24 -19.12
CA LEU A 474 11.40 34.69 -17.87
C LEU A 474 10.83 33.92 -16.67
N PRO A 475 11.13 32.62 -16.52
CA PRO A 475 10.54 31.77 -15.49
C PRO A 475 11.07 32.13 -14.09
N ASP A 476 10.32 31.71 -13.08
CA ASP A 476 10.70 31.90 -11.68
C ASP A 476 11.75 30.84 -11.23
N LEU A 477 11.90 29.75 -11.98
CA LEU A 477 12.90 28.67 -11.75
C LEU A 477 13.22 27.94 -13.05
N VAL A 478 14.47 27.51 -13.21
CA VAL A 478 14.92 26.60 -14.26
C VAL A 478 15.44 25.31 -13.63
N VAL A 479 14.98 24.15 -14.12
CA VAL A 479 15.55 22.83 -13.87
C VAL A 479 16.27 22.39 -15.12
N LEU A 480 17.58 22.15 -15.04
CA LEU A 480 18.45 22.00 -16.20
C LEU A 480 19.32 20.73 -16.12
N ASP A 481 19.29 19.89 -17.14
CA ASP A 481 20.31 18.86 -17.30
C ASP A 481 21.58 19.46 -17.90
N LEU A 482 22.73 18.90 -17.51
CA LEU A 482 24.04 19.27 -18.07
C LEU A 482 24.38 18.54 -19.36
N MET A 483 23.90 17.31 -19.51
CA MET A 483 24.28 16.41 -20.58
C MET A 483 23.24 16.36 -21.70
N MET A 484 23.29 17.36 -22.57
CA MET A 484 22.38 17.46 -23.70
C MET A 484 23.15 17.61 -25.03
N PRO A 485 22.61 17.11 -26.13
CA PRO A 485 23.19 17.31 -27.46
C PRO A 485 23.09 18.76 -27.92
N GLU A 486 23.92 19.13 -28.88
CA GLU A 486 24.01 20.46 -29.53
C GLU A 486 24.49 21.58 -28.63
N MET A 487 23.81 21.85 -27.53
CA MET A 487 24.14 22.85 -26.53
C MET A 487 24.00 22.24 -25.14
N ASP A 488 25.12 22.03 -24.45
CA ASP A 488 25.14 21.47 -23.11
C ASP A 488 24.64 22.46 -22.05
N GLY A 489 24.32 21.93 -20.85
CA GLY A 489 23.79 22.77 -19.77
C GLY A 489 24.77 23.81 -19.25
N PHE A 490 26.10 23.59 -19.37
CA PHE A 490 27.11 24.60 -19.02
C PHE A 490 27.02 25.82 -19.92
N ALA A 491 26.89 25.61 -21.23
CA ALA A 491 26.72 26.70 -22.21
C ALA A 491 25.39 27.45 -21.99
N VAL A 492 24.31 26.73 -21.59
CA VAL A 492 23.03 27.38 -21.23
C VAL A 492 23.22 28.28 -20.02
N ILE A 493 23.86 27.81 -18.95
CA ILE A 493 24.13 28.59 -17.73
C ILE A 493 24.96 29.84 -18.05
N GLU A 494 26.04 29.69 -18.81
CA GLU A 494 26.89 30.80 -19.21
C GLU A 494 26.12 31.87 -20.01
N ALA A 495 25.28 31.44 -20.95
CA ALA A 495 24.44 32.34 -21.75
C ALA A 495 23.39 33.07 -20.89
N LEU A 496 22.75 32.38 -19.92
CA LEU A 496 21.78 32.97 -19.02
C LEU A 496 22.42 33.99 -18.06
N ARG A 497 23.62 33.71 -17.58
CA ARG A 497 24.36 34.60 -16.67
C ARG A 497 24.95 35.82 -17.39
N ALA A 498 25.19 35.73 -18.68
CA ALA A 498 25.63 36.84 -19.52
C ALA A 498 24.52 37.85 -19.85
N ASN A 499 23.26 37.49 -19.75
CA ASN A 499 22.13 38.38 -20.03
C ASN A 499 21.52 38.91 -18.72
N PRO A 500 21.49 40.25 -18.50
CA PRO A 500 20.97 40.86 -17.26
C PRO A 500 19.55 40.46 -16.90
N GLU A 501 18.67 40.19 -17.87
CA GLU A 501 17.27 39.82 -17.62
C GLU A 501 17.13 38.38 -17.08
N THR A 502 18.03 37.49 -17.48
CA THR A 502 18.01 36.06 -17.06
C THR A 502 19.04 35.74 -15.99
N ALA A 503 20.00 36.63 -15.74
CA ALA A 503 21.10 36.39 -14.80
C ALA A 503 20.64 36.14 -13.34
N VAL A 504 19.45 36.62 -12.97
CA VAL A 504 18.88 36.48 -11.62
C VAL A 504 17.99 35.27 -11.47
N ILE A 505 17.63 34.57 -12.56
CA ILE A 505 16.75 33.42 -12.53
C ILE A 505 17.45 32.26 -11.79
N PRO A 506 16.83 31.68 -10.75
CA PRO A 506 17.41 30.53 -10.05
C PRO A 506 17.47 29.30 -10.95
N ILE A 507 18.58 28.55 -10.85
CA ILE A 507 18.81 27.34 -11.63
C ILE A 507 19.11 26.18 -10.68
N ILE A 508 18.34 25.10 -10.79
CA ILE A 508 18.64 23.80 -10.20
C ILE A 508 19.19 22.92 -11.31
N VAL A 509 20.40 22.41 -11.13
CA VAL A 509 20.98 21.43 -12.05
C VAL A 509 20.58 20.01 -11.61
N ALA A 510 20.04 19.25 -12.56
CA ALA A 510 19.60 17.88 -12.36
C ALA A 510 20.31 16.95 -13.36
N THR A 511 21.39 16.27 -12.96
CA THR A 511 22.22 15.49 -13.89
C THR A 511 22.48 14.06 -13.39
N ALA A 512 22.65 13.11 -14.33
CA ALA A 512 23.10 11.76 -14.01
C ALA A 512 24.64 11.66 -13.93
N LYS A 513 25.36 12.72 -14.33
CA LYS A 513 26.81 12.72 -14.41
C LYS A 513 27.44 13.02 -13.05
N GLU A 514 28.46 12.23 -12.68
CA GLU A 514 29.39 12.63 -11.63
C GLU A 514 30.32 13.74 -12.15
N LEU A 515 30.27 14.90 -11.50
CA LEU A 515 31.04 16.07 -11.92
C LEU A 515 32.44 16.04 -11.35
N THR A 516 33.42 16.39 -12.19
CA THR A 516 34.81 16.64 -11.78
C THR A 516 34.91 17.91 -10.90
N PRO A 517 36.00 18.08 -10.12
CA PRO A 517 36.22 19.29 -9.35
C PRO A 517 36.20 20.57 -10.20
N ASP A 518 36.73 20.54 -11.42
CA ASP A 518 36.75 21.69 -12.33
C ASP A 518 35.34 22.03 -12.83
N GLU A 519 34.51 21.04 -13.13
CA GLU A 519 33.11 21.25 -13.53
C GLU A 519 32.27 21.81 -12.37
N LYS A 520 32.49 21.32 -11.14
CA LYS A 520 31.86 21.90 -9.95
C LYS A 520 32.25 23.37 -9.73
N ASN A 521 33.53 23.70 -9.97
CA ASN A 521 34.00 25.08 -9.88
C ASN A 521 33.36 25.99 -10.93
N ARG A 522 33.13 25.49 -12.17
CA ARG A 522 32.42 26.23 -13.24
C ARG A 522 30.97 26.55 -12.86
N LEU A 523 30.32 25.70 -12.09
CA LEU A 523 28.94 25.90 -11.62
C LEU A 523 28.88 26.81 -10.37
N GLY A 524 29.99 26.92 -9.64
CA GLY A 524 30.07 27.66 -8.39
C GLY A 524 29.62 29.13 -8.52
N GLY A 525 28.60 29.54 -7.75
CA GLY A 525 28.00 30.87 -7.80
C GLY A 525 27.03 31.12 -8.96
N HIS A 526 26.86 30.18 -9.88
CA HIS A 526 25.97 30.30 -11.03
C HIS A 526 24.68 29.49 -10.91
N ILE A 527 24.60 28.54 -9.97
CA ILE A 527 23.44 27.70 -9.71
C ILE A 527 23.07 27.74 -8.22
N GLN A 528 21.82 27.44 -7.88
CA GLN A 528 21.35 27.36 -6.51
C GLN A 528 21.52 25.98 -5.91
N ALA A 529 21.26 24.93 -6.71
CA ALA A 529 21.44 23.56 -6.26
C ALA A 529 21.95 22.65 -7.39
N LEU A 530 22.71 21.64 -7.00
CA LEU A 530 23.18 20.55 -7.87
C LEU A 530 22.66 19.24 -7.32
N MET A 531 21.92 18.49 -8.13
CA MET A 531 21.30 17.22 -7.73
C MET A 531 21.60 16.11 -8.73
N GLN A 532 21.73 14.89 -8.24
CA GLN A 532 21.77 13.72 -9.09
C GLN A 532 20.33 13.26 -9.44
N LYS A 533 20.12 12.76 -10.66
CA LYS A 533 18.78 12.29 -11.10
C LYS A 533 18.19 11.17 -10.24
N GLY A 534 19.00 10.49 -9.40
CA GLY A 534 18.56 9.53 -8.39
C GLY A 534 18.04 10.16 -7.08
N ASP A 535 18.31 11.44 -6.83
CA ASP A 535 18.02 12.12 -5.56
C ASP A 535 16.70 12.91 -5.57
N PHE A 536 15.92 12.84 -6.64
CA PHE A 536 14.64 13.56 -6.77
C PHE A 536 13.60 13.22 -5.70
N LEU A 537 13.82 12.16 -4.93
CA LEU A 537 12.98 11.77 -3.79
C LEU A 537 13.41 12.39 -2.48
N ASN A 538 14.58 13.02 -2.43
CA ASN A 538 15.00 13.69 -1.23
C ASN A 538 14.11 14.90 -1.02
N ASP A 539 13.63 15.06 0.20
CA ASP A 539 12.91 16.28 0.63
C ASP A 539 13.72 17.54 0.27
N GLU A 540 15.04 17.41 0.13
CA GLU A 540 15.97 18.48 -0.28
C GLU A 540 15.62 19.12 -1.64
N PHE A 541 15.31 18.32 -2.69
CA PHE A 541 14.91 18.91 -3.99
C PHE A 541 13.64 19.75 -3.85
N LEU A 542 12.69 19.25 -3.11
CA LEU A 542 11.39 19.88 -2.97
C LEU A 542 11.43 21.08 -2.03
N GLU A 543 12.23 21.01 -0.98
CA GLU A 543 12.49 22.15 -0.10
C GLU A 543 13.26 23.24 -0.83
N GLU A 544 14.24 22.87 -1.65
CA GLU A 544 15.00 23.82 -2.47
C GLU A 544 14.08 24.51 -3.49
N VAL A 545 13.26 23.75 -4.24
CA VAL A 545 12.27 24.35 -5.16
C VAL A 545 11.33 25.31 -4.42
N LYS A 546 10.79 24.93 -3.24
CA LYS A 546 9.91 25.78 -2.44
C LYS A 546 10.62 27.02 -1.86
N SER A 547 11.90 26.91 -1.55
CA SER A 547 12.68 28.02 -1.03
C SER A 547 12.99 29.08 -2.09
N LEU A 548 13.16 28.63 -3.34
CA LEU A 548 13.53 29.48 -4.48
C LEU A 548 12.32 30.14 -5.16
N ILE A 549 11.16 29.53 -5.02
CA ILE A 549 9.88 30.03 -5.58
C ILE A 549 9.08 30.66 -4.43
N LYS A 550 9.21 31.96 -4.24
CA LYS A 550 8.41 32.73 -3.26
C LYS A 550 7.15 33.30 -3.87
#